data_3ed7ee68b3fff13dd750e1d01b53cf18
#
_entry.id   3ed7ee68b3fff13dd750e1d01b53cf18
#
_cell.length_a   1.000
_cell.length_b   1.000
_cell.length_c   1.000
_cell.angle_alpha   90.00
_cell.angle_beta   90.00
_cell.angle_gamma   90.00
#
_symmetry.space_group_name_H-M   'P 1'
#
loop_
_entity.id
_entity.type
_entity.pdbx_description
1 polymer ?
#
loop_
_entity_poly.entity_id
_entity_poly.type
_entity_poly.pdbx_seq_one_letter_code
_entity_poly.pdbx_strand_id
1 'polypeptide(L)'
;MIKEIHTEILINAAPEKVWEILTDFDKYPKWNPFIKSITGNVLIGNKITARLEPPGAKGMTFKPRVVAFETNKEFRWIGNLLFPGLFDGEHKFELIENRNGTTTFKQSESFRGILVPLFKKMIDKNTTNGFNLMNKKLKDRAEQDPVIFKFR
;
A
#
# COMPACT_ATOMS: atom_id res chain seq x y z
N MET A 1 -3.13 12.75 -19.04
CA MET A 1 -1.76 12.42 -18.60
C MET A 1 -1.80 11.23 -17.65
N ILE A 2 -0.83 10.35 -17.76
CA ILE A 2 -0.64 9.23 -16.84
C ILE A 2 0.66 9.45 -16.10
N LYS A 3 0.64 9.28 -14.78
CA LYS A 3 1.82 9.37 -13.92
C LYS A 3 1.90 8.10 -13.10
N GLU A 4 3.06 7.46 -13.05
CA GLU A 4 3.25 6.21 -12.31
C GLU A 4 4.32 6.34 -11.24
N ILE A 5 4.10 5.64 -10.12
CA ILE A 5 5.10 5.44 -9.07
C ILE A 5 5.34 3.93 -8.97
N HIS A 6 6.60 3.53 -8.98
CA HIS A 6 7.01 2.14 -8.76
C HIS A 6 8.05 2.11 -7.66
N THR A 7 7.76 1.33 -6.62
CA THR A 7 8.72 1.09 -5.54
C THR A 7 8.78 -0.41 -5.25
N GLU A 8 9.90 -0.87 -4.74
CA GLU A 8 10.04 -2.25 -4.30
C GLU A 8 11.07 -2.39 -3.19
N ILE A 9 10.94 -3.46 -2.41
CA ILE A 9 11.87 -3.79 -1.34
C ILE A 9 11.95 -5.30 -1.19
N LEU A 10 13.12 -5.81 -0.89
CA LEU A 10 13.33 -7.22 -0.57
C LEU A 10 13.05 -7.43 0.92
N ILE A 11 12.16 -8.36 1.24
CA ILE A 11 11.80 -8.71 2.61
C ILE A 11 12.25 -10.14 2.90
N ASN A 12 13.04 -10.31 3.95
CA ASN A 12 13.53 -11.61 4.37
C ASN A 12 12.49 -12.34 5.23
N ALA A 13 11.37 -12.64 4.60
CA ALA A 13 10.26 -13.39 5.17
C ALA A 13 9.43 -13.99 4.04
N ALA A 14 8.71 -15.07 4.34
CA ALA A 14 7.84 -15.72 3.36
C ALA A 14 6.64 -14.83 2.99
N PRO A 15 6.05 -14.98 1.80
CA PRO A 15 4.89 -14.19 1.38
C PRO A 15 3.72 -14.29 2.36
N GLU A 16 3.50 -15.44 2.97
CA GLU A 16 2.41 -15.65 3.93
C GLU A 16 2.53 -14.70 5.11
N LYS A 17 3.75 -14.51 5.62
CA LYS A 17 3.99 -13.60 6.75
C LYS A 17 3.83 -12.15 6.34
N VAL A 18 4.34 -11.78 5.18
CA VAL A 18 4.20 -10.42 4.65
C VAL A 18 2.73 -10.09 4.42
N TRP A 19 1.99 -11.02 3.82
CA TRP A 19 0.56 -10.86 3.54
C TRP A 19 -0.26 -10.69 4.82
N GLU A 20 0.05 -11.49 5.84
CA GLU A 20 -0.64 -11.40 7.13
C GLU A 20 -0.53 -9.99 7.71
N ILE A 21 0.66 -9.41 7.67
CA ILE A 21 0.89 -8.05 8.19
C ILE A 21 0.23 -7.01 7.29
N LEU A 22 0.38 -7.16 5.98
CA LEU A 22 -0.18 -6.23 4.99
C LEU A 22 -1.71 -6.16 5.07
N THR A 23 -2.36 -7.27 5.39
CA THR A 23 -3.83 -7.35 5.41
C THR A 23 -4.44 -7.26 6.80
N ASP A 24 -3.63 -7.12 7.84
CA ASP A 24 -4.12 -6.88 9.20
C ASP A 24 -4.38 -5.38 9.37
N PHE A 25 -5.45 -4.92 8.76
CA PHE A 25 -5.76 -3.49 8.65
C PHE A 25 -6.03 -2.83 10.01
N ASP A 26 -6.51 -3.57 10.98
CA ASP A 26 -6.79 -3.03 12.32
C ASP A 26 -5.51 -2.55 13.02
N LYS A 27 -4.36 -3.08 12.62
CA LYS A 27 -3.07 -2.70 13.19
C LYS A 27 -2.34 -1.59 12.44
N TYR A 28 -2.88 -1.14 11.31
CA TYR A 28 -2.24 -0.07 10.54
C TYR A 28 -1.91 1.18 11.35
N PRO A 29 -2.80 1.68 12.24
CA PRO A 29 -2.45 2.85 13.06
C PRO A 29 -1.21 2.67 13.92
N LYS A 30 -0.83 1.42 14.21
CA LYS A 30 0.30 1.12 15.10
C LYS A 30 1.64 1.15 14.37
N TRP A 31 1.67 0.89 13.06
CA TRP A 31 2.95 0.75 12.37
C TRP A 31 3.06 1.47 11.04
N ASN A 32 1.94 1.67 10.33
CA ASN A 32 1.99 2.18 8.96
C ASN A 32 2.16 3.71 8.96
N PRO A 33 3.29 4.23 8.44
CA PRO A 33 3.54 5.66 8.47
C PRO A 33 2.86 6.44 7.33
N PHE A 34 2.23 5.74 6.39
CA PHE A 34 1.62 6.32 5.20
C PHE A 34 0.12 6.08 5.15
N ILE A 35 -0.31 4.81 5.14
CA ILE A 35 -1.73 4.45 5.20
C ILE A 35 -2.09 4.27 6.67
N LYS A 36 -2.64 5.31 7.27
CA LYS A 36 -2.91 5.34 8.71
C LYS A 36 -4.02 4.40 9.13
N SER A 37 -5.00 4.21 8.25
CA SER A 37 -6.10 3.28 8.53
C SER A 37 -6.75 2.80 7.24
N ILE A 38 -7.26 1.58 7.28
CA ILE A 38 -8.18 1.04 6.29
C ILE A 38 -9.34 0.44 7.07
N THR A 39 -10.56 0.87 6.77
CA THR A 39 -11.78 0.36 7.39
C THR A 39 -12.77 -0.10 6.34
N GLY A 40 -13.70 -0.96 6.74
CA GLY A 40 -14.67 -1.55 5.85
C GLY A 40 -14.34 -3.01 5.55
N ASN A 41 -15.23 -3.65 4.80
CA ASN A 41 -15.09 -5.05 4.43
C ASN A 41 -14.29 -5.18 3.14
N VAL A 42 -13.06 -5.68 3.24
CA VAL A 42 -12.14 -5.76 2.11
C VAL A 42 -12.45 -7.00 1.28
N LEU A 43 -13.32 -6.82 0.30
CA LEU A 43 -13.72 -7.82 -0.69
C LEU A 43 -13.73 -7.16 -2.06
N ILE A 44 -13.43 -7.93 -3.11
CA ILE A 44 -13.49 -7.43 -4.49
C ILE A 44 -14.86 -6.85 -4.77
N GLY A 45 -14.88 -5.63 -5.31
CA GLY A 45 -16.09 -4.88 -5.62
C GLY A 45 -16.57 -3.94 -4.52
N ASN A 46 -16.11 -4.11 -3.29
CA ASN A 46 -16.50 -3.25 -2.17
C ASN A 46 -15.69 -1.96 -2.14
N LYS A 47 -16.33 -0.89 -1.67
CA LYS A 47 -15.63 0.32 -1.29
C LYS A 47 -15.16 0.21 0.14
N ILE A 48 -13.93 0.65 0.38
CA ILE A 48 -13.32 0.73 1.71
C ILE A 48 -12.98 2.19 2.00
N THR A 49 -12.61 2.49 3.23
CA THR A 49 -12.18 3.84 3.61
C THR A 49 -10.71 3.79 3.99
N ALA A 50 -9.88 4.56 3.29
CA ALA A 50 -8.44 4.61 3.53
C ALA A 50 -8.02 6.03 3.90
N ARG A 51 -7.27 6.18 4.98
CA ARG A 51 -6.67 7.45 5.40
C ARG A 51 -5.20 7.45 5.01
N LEU A 52 -4.81 8.34 4.11
CA LEU A 52 -3.43 8.48 3.65
C LEU A 52 -2.81 9.76 4.20
N GLU A 53 -1.60 9.65 4.75
CA GLU A 53 -0.85 10.79 5.26
C GLU A 53 0.58 10.77 4.73
N PRO A 54 0.80 11.22 3.48
CA PRO A 54 2.14 11.28 2.92
C PRO A 54 3.02 12.24 3.73
N PRO A 55 4.31 11.91 3.93
CA PRO A 55 5.20 12.82 4.67
C PRO A 55 5.33 14.15 3.94
N GLY A 56 5.21 15.24 4.70
CA GLY A 56 5.33 16.59 4.17
C GLY A 56 4.13 17.08 3.37
N ALA A 57 3.05 16.32 3.31
CA ALA A 57 1.83 16.70 2.60
C ALA A 57 0.62 16.54 3.51
N LYS A 58 -0.48 17.19 3.12
CA LYS A 58 -1.73 17.12 3.87
C LYS A 58 -2.36 15.73 3.72
N GLY A 59 -2.86 15.17 4.83
CA GLY A 59 -3.56 13.89 4.82
C GLY A 59 -4.89 13.95 4.07
N MET A 60 -5.29 12.82 3.52
CA MET A 60 -6.54 12.69 2.75
C MET A 60 -7.23 11.39 3.10
N THR A 61 -8.57 11.42 3.04
CA THR A 61 -9.40 10.21 3.21
C THR A 61 -10.02 9.87 1.87
N PHE A 62 -9.84 8.62 1.44
CA PHE A 62 -10.38 8.10 0.19
C PHE A 62 -11.34 6.95 0.46
N LYS A 63 -12.23 6.72 -0.51
CA LYS A 63 -13.13 5.56 -0.50
C LYS A 63 -12.93 4.75 -1.77
N PRO A 64 -11.78 4.08 -1.91
CA PRO A 64 -11.48 3.31 -3.11
C PRO A 64 -12.27 2.02 -3.18
N ARG A 65 -12.40 1.50 -4.41
CA ARG A 65 -13.02 0.19 -4.66
C ARG A 65 -11.94 -0.86 -4.81
N VAL A 66 -12.07 -1.96 -4.10
CA VAL A 66 -11.16 -3.10 -4.20
C VAL A 66 -11.40 -3.81 -5.53
N VAL A 67 -10.33 -3.96 -6.32
CA VAL A 67 -10.41 -4.61 -7.64
C VAL A 67 -9.61 -5.91 -7.72
N ALA A 68 -8.70 -6.14 -6.78
CA ALA A 68 -7.99 -7.42 -6.67
C ALA A 68 -7.66 -7.68 -5.19
N PHE A 69 -7.83 -8.92 -4.77
CA PHE A 69 -7.48 -9.35 -3.42
C PHE A 69 -7.18 -10.84 -3.44
N GLU A 70 -5.94 -11.16 -3.87
CA GLU A 70 -5.47 -12.54 -4.04
C GLU A 70 -4.46 -12.86 -2.94
N THR A 71 -4.78 -13.80 -2.08
CA THR A 71 -3.98 -14.18 -0.91
C THR A 71 -2.52 -14.44 -1.29
N ASN A 72 -1.61 -13.80 -0.55
CA ASN A 72 -0.16 -13.91 -0.69
C ASN A 72 0.40 -13.37 -2.01
N LYS A 73 -0.42 -12.71 -2.83
CA LYS A 73 0.00 -12.23 -4.16
C LYS A 73 -0.29 -10.78 -4.44
N GLU A 74 -1.55 -10.34 -4.30
CA GLU A 74 -1.91 -9.00 -4.76
C GLU A 74 -3.09 -8.41 -4.01
N PHE A 75 -2.98 -7.13 -3.68
CA PHE A 75 -4.07 -6.29 -3.21
C PHE A 75 -4.05 -5.02 -4.04
N ARG A 76 -5.19 -4.66 -4.64
CA ARG A 76 -5.29 -3.50 -5.51
C ARG A 76 -6.63 -2.80 -5.36
N TRP A 77 -6.59 -1.47 -5.39
CA TRP A 77 -7.81 -0.67 -5.40
C TRP A 77 -7.74 0.46 -6.41
N ILE A 78 -8.89 0.99 -6.79
CA ILE A 78 -9.02 2.20 -7.61
C ILE A 78 -9.78 3.23 -6.82
N GLY A 79 -9.21 4.43 -6.67
CA GLY A 79 -9.83 5.59 -6.05
C GLY A 79 -10.04 6.72 -7.04
N ASN A 80 -11.07 7.52 -6.79
CA ASN A 80 -11.39 8.69 -7.61
C ASN A 80 -11.57 9.89 -6.69
N LEU A 81 -11.02 11.05 -7.08
CA LEU A 81 -11.29 12.30 -6.39
C LEU A 81 -12.55 12.91 -7.01
N LEU A 82 -13.62 13.03 -6.22
CA LEU A 82 -14.94 13.56 -6.59
C LEU A 82 -15.65 12.67 -7.63
N PHE A 83 -15.13 12.55 -8.86
CA PHE A 83 -15.72 11.74 -9.92
C PHE A 83 -14.62 11.16 -10.83
N PRO A 84 -14.92 10.07 -11.56
CA PRO A 84 -13.96 9.45 -12.47
C PRO A 84 -13.47 10.42 -13.56
N GLY A 85 -12.17 10.34 -13.86
CA GLY A 85 -11.54 11.18 -14.88
C GLY A 85 -10.95 12.49 -14.38
N LEU A 86 -11.27 12.90 -13.17
CA LEU A 86 -10.72 14.12 -12.57
C LEU A 86 -9.31 13.84 -12.02
N PHE A 87 -9.21 12.90 -11.10
CA PHE A 87 -7.94 12.44 -10.54
C PHE A 87 -8.14 11.04 -9.98
N ASP A 88 -7.74 10.05 -10.77
CA ASP A 88 -7.93 8.64 -10.44
C ASP A 88 -6.61 8.01 -10.07
N GLY A 89 -6.62 7.12 -9.07
CA GLY A 89 -5.44 6.38 -8.65
C GLY A 89 -5.72 4.89 -8.55
N GLU A 90 -4.89 4.09 -9.19
CA GLU A 90 -4.90 2.65 -9.05
C GLU A 90 -3.69 2.24 -8.23
N HIS A 91 -3.91 1.85 -6.98
CA HIS A 91 -2.89 1.48 -6.01
C HIS A 91 -2.75 -0.03 -5.97
N LYS A 92 -1.52 -0.52 -6.07
CA LYS A 92 -1.24 -1.94 -6.17
C LYS A 92 -0.15 -2.36 -5.20
N PHE A 93 -0.44 -3.42 -4.44
CA PHE A 93 0.55 -4.13 -3.61
C PHE A 93 0.74 -5.51 -4.20
N GLU A 94 1.99 -5.88 -4.50
CA GLU A 94 2.32 -7.19 -5.06
C GLU A 94 3.38 -7.88 -4.20
N LEU A 95 3.18 -9.17 -3.97
CA LEU A 95 4.14 -10.03 -3.30
C LEU A 95 4.64 -11.06 -4.31
N ILE A 96 5.96 -11.07 -4.52
CA ILE A 96 6.61 -12.03 -5.41
C ILE A 96 7.47 -12.95 -4.56
N GLU A 97 7.12 -14.23 -4.54
CA GLU A 97 7.87 -15.23 -3.82
C GLU A 97 9.20 -15.50 -4.52
N ASN A 98 10.29 -15.42 -3.78
CA ASN A 98 11.62 -15.76 -4.25
C ASN A 98 11.97 -17.19 -3.80
N ARG A 99 12.84 -17.88 -4.54
CA ARG A 99 13.16 -19.28 -4.27
C ARG A 99 13.89 -19.53 -2.94
N ASN A 100 14.45 -18.50 -2.35
CA ASN A 100 15.24 -18.60 -1.10
C ASN A 100 14.44 -18.26 0.15
N GLY A 101 13.11 -18.24 0.08
CA GLY A 101 12.25 -17.94 1.22
C GLY A 101 12.06 -16.46 1.48
N THR A 102 12.54 -15.60 0.60
CA THR A 102 12.32 -14.15 0.70
C THR A 102 11.16 -13.72 -0.21
N THR A 103 10.69 -12.50 -0.01
CA THR A 103 9.61 -11.91 -0.80
C THR A 103 10.07 -10.57 -1.36
N THR A 104 9.83 -10.35 -2.65
CA THR A 104 9.94 -9.01 -3.22
C THR A 104 8.57 -8.35 -3.10
N PHE A 105 8.50 -7.28 -2.34
CA PHE A 105 7.29 -6.50 -2.16
C PHE A 105 7.32 -5.29 -3.07
N LYS A 106 6.30 -5.14 -3.92
CA LYS A 106 6.16 -3.99 -4.82
C LYS A 106 4.94 -3.19 -4.42
N GLN A 107 5.15 -1.90 -4.25
CA GLN A 107 4.06 -0.95 -4.06
C GLN A 107 4.12 0.08 -5.17
N SER A 108 3.05 0.17 -5.94
CA SER A 108 2.98 1.04 -7.11
C SER A 108 1.62 1.70 -7.21
N GLU A 109 1.58 2.79 -7.98
CA GLU A 109 0.33 3.47 -8.28
C GLU A 109 0.38 4.11 -9.65
N SER A 110 -0.75 4.06 -10.36
CA SER A 110 -0.96 4.74 -11.63
C SER A 110 -1.99 5.83 -11.42
N PHE A 111 -1.61 7.07 -11.70
CA PHE A 111 -2.48 8.25 -11.58
C PHE A 111 -2.92 8.69 -12.95
N ARG A 112 -4.22 8.93 -13.12
CA ARG A 112 -4.83 9.38 -14.38
C ARG A 112 -5.82 10.49 -14.11
N GLY A 113 -6.01 11.36 -15.08
CA GLY A 113 -7.02 12.39 -15.01
C GLY A 113 -6.50 13.78 -15.33
N ILE A 114 -7.43 14.71 -15.48
CA ILE A 114 -7.11 16.08 -15.92
C ILE A 114 -6.33 16.89 -14.88
N LEU A 115 -6.43 16.51 -13.59
CA LEU A 115 -5.71 17.19 -12.50
C LEU A 115 -4.33 16.60 -12.19
N VAL A 116 -3.91 15.51 -12.86
CA VAL A 116 -2.61 14.89 -12.59
C VAL A 116 -1.44 15.89 -12.70
N PRO A 117 -1.37 16.76 -13.72
CA PRO A 117 -0.29 17.74 -13.79
C PRO A 117 -0.22 18.67 -12.59
N LEU A 118 -1.37 19.01 -12.00
CA LEU A 118 -1.44 19.89 -10.82
C LEU A 118 -0.81 19.24 -9.58
N PHE A 119 -0.91 17.92 -9.45
CA PHE A 119 -0.41 17.17 -8.30
C PHE A 119 0.94 16.49 -8.56
N LYS A 120 1.56 16.73 -9.72
CA LYS A 120 2.79 16.06 -10.13
C LYS A 120 3.90 16.13 -9.06
N LYS A 121 4.15 17.31 -8.51
CA LYS A 121 5.21 17.50 -7.52
C LYS A 121 4.94 16.72 -6.23
N MET A 122 3.69 16.72 -5.77
CA MET A 122 3.28 15.95 -4.60
C MET A 122 3.45 14.45 -4.85
N ILE A 123 3.06 13.97 -6.03
CA ILE A 123 3.22 12.57 -6.42
C ILE A 123 4.69 12.18 -6.45
N ASP A 124 5.53 12.98 -7.10
CA ASP A 124 6.95 12.67 -7.28
C ASP A 124 7.72 12.65 -5.96
N LYS A 125 7.34 13.47 -5.00
CA LYS A 125 8.07 13.62 -3.73
C LYS A 125 7.35 13.00 -2.55
N ASN A 126 6.19 13.56 -2.19
CA ASN A 126 5.53 13.21 -0.93
C ASN A 126 4.94 11.81 -0.97
N THR A 127 4.25 11.47 -2.03
CA THR A 127 3.61 10.16 -2.18
C THR A 127 4.66 9.06 -2.34
N THR A 128 5.69 9.30 -3.15
CA THR A 128 6.78 8.33 -3.32
C THR A 128 7.51 8.08 -2.00
N ASN A 129 7.78 9.13 -1.23
CA ASN A 129 8.39 8.98 0.09
C ASN A 129 7.49 8.19 1.04
N GLY A 130 6.17 8.41 0.98
CA GLY A 130 5.21 7.64 1.76
C GLY A 130 5.26 6.14 1.45
N PHE A 131 5.34 5.79 0.16
CA PHE A 131 5.48 4.41 -0.27
C PHE A 131 6.75 3.77 0.30
N ASN A 132 7.87 4.46 0.18
CA ASN A 132 9.16 3.95 0.64
C ASN A 132 9.18 3.78 2.17
N LEU A 133 8.58 4.69 2.92
CA LEU A 133 8.46 4.58 4.38
C LEU A 133 7.60 3.38 4.77
N MET A 134 6.46 3.20 4.11
CA MET A 134 5.61 2.03 4.36
C MET A 134 6.32 0.73 4.04
N ASN A 135 7.00 0.68 2.88
CA ASN A 135 7.76 -0.51 2.48
C ASN A 135 8.78 -0.90 3.55
N LYS A 136 9.52 0.08 4.08
CA LYS A 136 10.52 -0.14 5.12
C LYS A 136 9.91 -0.66 6.41
N LYS A 137 8.80 -0.08 6.84
CA LYS A 137 8.13 -0.50 8.07
C LYS A 137 7.50 -1.88 7.94
N LEU A 138 6.95 -2.20 6.77
CA LEU A 138 6.45 -3.54 6.50
C LEU A 138 7.59 -4.57 6.59
N LYS A 139 8.72 -4.26 5.96
CA LYS A 139 9.92 -5.09 6.04
C LYS A 139 10.36 -5.29 7.48
N ASP A 140 10.48 -4.22 8.25
CA ASP A 140 10.92 -4.29 9.64
C ASP A 140 10.00 -5.20 10.48
N ARG A 141 8.68 -5.08 10.28
CA ARG A 141 7.72 -5.91 10.99
C ARG A 141 7.78 -7.38 10.58
N ALA A 142 7.90 -7.62 9.29
CA ALA A 142 7.93 -8.99 8.75
C ALA A 142 9.21 -9.72 9.16
N GLU A 143 10.30 -9.00 9.33
CA GLU A 143 11.60 -9.59 9.70
C GLU A 143 11.82 -9.69 11.19
N GLN A 144 10.84 -9.35 12.02
CA GLN A 144 10.92 -9.58 13.45
C GLN A 144 11.13 -11.07 13.71
N ASP A 145 12.09 -11.39 14.60
CA ASP A 145 12.46 -12.77 14.89
C ASP A 145 11.32 -13.50 15.62
N PRO A 146 10.69 -14.50 14.98
CA PRO A 146 9.63 -15.26 15.61
C PRO A 146 10.12 -16.16 16.75
N VAL A 147 11.41 -16.41 16.85
CA VAL A 147 12.00 -17.25 17.91
C VAL A 147 11.68 -16.69 19.28
N ILE A 148 11.63 -15.37 19.42
CA ILE A 148 11.26 -14.71 20.68
C ILE A 148 9.88 -15.15 21.16
N PHE A 149 8.97 -15.43 20.24
CA PHE A 149 7.61 -15.83 20.57
C PHE A 149 7.49 -17.33 20.87
N LYS A 150 8.43 -18.14 20.41
CA LYS A 150 8.41 -19.59 20.64
C LYS A 150 8.78 -19.99 22.06
N PHE A 151 9.49 -19.13 22.76
CA PHE A 151 9.97 -19.41 24.11
C PHE A 151 9.19 -18.70 25.21
N ARG A 152 8.01 -18.19 24.87
CA ARG A 152 7.15 -17.50 25.82
C ARG A 152 6.01 -18.35 26.36
#